data_5363cc06458950a4bef5a15ac11202db
#
_entry.id   5363cc06458950a4bef5a15ac11202db
#
_cell.length_a   1.000
_cell.length_b   1.000
_cell.length_c   1.000
_cell.angle_alpha   90.00
_cell.angle_beta   90.00
_cell.angle_gamma   90.00
#
_symmetry.space_group_name_H-M   'P 1'
#
loop_
_entity.id
_entity.type
_entity.pdbx_description
1 polymer ?
#
loop_
_entity_poly.entity_id
_entity_poly.type
_entity_poly.pdbx_seq_one_letter_code
_entity_poly.pdbx_strand_id
1 'polypeptide(L)'
;MSKPKNTVMEYRNYYLPADFPVLVLTGGHWKISDIPSSRLHFHNCLEIGLCHSNSGTMKFYREPMSFKEGDVTCIPRNIPHTTYSDQGMESRWSYIMFDPAQLFRGLFLTPDAGPDLSLFSYRNYRHILPREEYPHIHYLTLSIIREMEDKLPNYQIC
;
A
#
# COMPACT_ATOMS: atom_id res chain seq x y z
N MET A 1 17.09 0.11 33.38
CA MET A 1 17.00 -0.41 31.99
C MET A 1 15.58 -0.93 31.76
N SER A 2 14.76 -0.24 30.99
CA SER A 2 13.40 -0.71 30.64
C SER A 2 13.52 -1.91 29.70
N LYS A 3 12.80 -3.01 30.00
CA LYS A 3 12.70 -4.17 29.11
C LYS A 3 12.21 -3.69 27.74
N PRO A 4 12.76 -4.19 26.61
CA PRO A 4 12.25 -3.87 25.31
C PRO A 4 10.77 -4.27 25.26
N LYS A 5 9.88 -3.32 24.92
CA LYS A 5 8.47 -3.64 24.69
C LYS A 5 8.42 -4.60 23.50
N ASN A 6 7.93 -5.80 23.72
CA ASN A 6 7.69 -6.77 22.66
C ASN A 6 6.75 -6.12 21.62
N THR A 7 7.24 -5.89 20.43
CA THR A 7 6.42 -5.43 19.31
C THR A 7 5.47 -6.56 18.92
N VAL A 8 4.18 -6.32 19.00
CA VAL A 8 3.17 -7.28 18.58
C VAL A 8 3.07 -7.24 17.04
N MET A 9 3.16 -8.40 16.42
CA MET A 9 3.00 -8.59 14.96
C MET A 9 1.61 -9.15 14.68
N GLU A 10 0.89 -8.55 13.72
CA GLU A 10 -0.44 -8.96 13.26
C GLU A 10 -0.37 -9.32 11.79
N TYR A 11 -0.75 -10.55 11.45
CA TYR A 11 -0.90 -10.96 10.05
C TYR A 11 -2.31 -10.65 9.56
N ARG A 12 -2.42 -9.95 8.43
CA ARG A 12 -3.67 -9.65 7.73
C ARG A 12 -3.73 -10.40 6.41
N ASN A 13 -4.67 -11.29 6.28
CA ASN A 13 -4.89 -12.05 5.05
C ASN A 13 -6.00 -11.39 4.24
N TYR A 14 -5.64 -10.87 3.06
CA TYR A 14 -6.61 -10.33 2.10
C TYR A 14 -6.98 -11.41 1.09
N TYR A 15 -8.28 -11.67 0.95
CA TYR A 15 -8.82 -12.60 -0.05
C TYR A 15 -9.03 -11.85 -1.35
N LEU A 16 -8.14 -12.07 -2.31
CA LEU A 16 -8.22 -11.46 -3.63
C LEU A 16 -9.18 -12.26 -4.51
N PRO A 17 -10.00 -11.62 -5.38
CA PRO A 17 -10.86 -12.33 -6.33
C PRO A 17 -10.04 -13.21 -7.27
N ALA A 18 -10.55 -14.42 -7.59
CA ALA A 18 -9.80 -15.40 -8.37
C ALA A 18 -9.69 -15.03 -9.86
N ASP A 19 -10.70 -14.36 -10.39
CA ASP A 19 -10.80 -13.92 -11.79
C ASP A 19 -10.00 -12.63 -12.06
N PHE A 20 -9.94 -11.75 -11.07
CA PHE A 20 -9.17 -10.52 -11.14
C PHE A 20 -8.58 -10.21 -9.76
N PRO A 21 -7.35 -10.62 -9.46
CA PRO A 21 -6.79 -10.63 -8.10
C PRO A 21 -6.36 -9.24 -7.61
N VAL A 22 -7.28 -8.28 -7.69
CA VAL A 22 -7.13 -6.90 -7.23
C VAL A 22 -8.31 -6.55 -6.31
N LEU A 23 -7.98 -6.02 -5.14
CA LEU A 23 -8.96 -5.51 -4.17
C LEU A 23 -8.66 -4.03 -3.92
N VAL A 24 -9.67 -3.18 -4.08
CA VAL A 24 -9.55 -1.75 -3.78
C VAL A 24 -10.36 -1.43 -2.53
N LEU A 25 -9.73 -0.77 -1.59
CA LEU A 25 -10.31 -0.35 -0.31
C LEU A 25 -10.41 1.17 -0.33
N THR A 26 -11.64 1.67 -0.43
CA THR A 26 -11.93 3.12 -0.55
C THR A 26 -13.04 3.54 0.39
N GLY A 27 -13.30 4.86 0.42
CA GLY A 27 -14.40 5.43 1.18
C GLY A 27 -14.04 5.91 2.57
N GLY A 28 -15.05 6.41 3.28
CA GLY A 28 -14.90 7.13 4.55
C GLY A 28 -14.39 6.29 5.74
N HIS A 29 -14.25 4.99 5.59
CA HIS A 29 -13.77 4.09 6.65
C HIS A 29 -12.24 4.04 6.75
N TRP A 30 -11.53 4.39 5.67
CA TRP A 30 -10.08 4.27 5.61
C TRP A 30 -9.42 5.54 6.12
N LYS A 31 -9.52 5.68 7.45
CA LYS A 31 -8.98 6.79 8.20
C LYS A 31 -7.94 6.30 9.18
N ILE A 32 -6.87 7.05 9.31
CA ILE A 32 -5.77 6.78 10.23
C ILE A 32 -5.74 7.88 11.28
N SER A 33 -5.88 7.50 12.54
CA SER A 33 -5.82 8.45 13.67
C SER A 33 -4.39 8.86 14.00
N ASP A 34 -4.25 9.86 14.86
CA ASP A 34 -2.98 10.34 15.38
C ASP A 34 -2.41 9.49 16.55
N ILE A 35 -3.07 8.38 16.87
CA ILE A 35 -2.65 7.52 17.97
C ILE A 35 -1.63 6.49 17.47
N PRO A 36 -0.34 6.59 17.86
CA PRO A 36 0.67 5.63 17.47
C PRO A 36 0.36 4.23 18.00
N SER A 37 0.36 3.24 17.12
CA SER A 37 0.21 1.84 17.51
C SER A 37 1.57 1.21 17.84
N SER A 38 1.60 0.39 18.91
CA SER A 38 2.74 -0.51 19.19
C SER A 38 2.69 -1.79 18.38
N ARG A 39 1.62 -2.01 17.61
CA ARG A 39 1.44 -3.18 16.74
C ARG A 39 1.91 -2.86 15.35
N LEU A 40 2.70 -3.76 14.76
CA LEU A 40 2.98 -3.78 13.33
C LEU A 40 2.07 -4.82 12.69
N HIS A 41 1.60 -4.54 11.48
CA HIS A 41 0.92 -5.55 10.69
C HIS A 41 1.68 -5.81 9.38
N PHE A 42 1.43 -6.97 8.80
CA PHE A 42 1.93 -7.37 7.49
C PHE A 42 0.88 -8.22 6.79
N HIS A 43 0.94 -8.31 5.48
CA HIS A 43 -0.09 -8.93 4.66
C HIS A 43 0.47 -9.79 3.53
N ASN A 44 -0.42 -10.59 2.90
CA ASN A 44 -0.10 -11.57 1.86
C ASN A 44 0.00 -10.99 0.43
N CYS A 45 -0.23 -9.71 0.22
CA CYS A 45 -0.28 -9.05 -1.08
C CYS A 45 0.66 -7.85 -1.14
N LEU A 46 0.87 -7.28 -2.33
CA LEU A 46 1.41 -5.94 -2.50
C LEU A 46 0.30 -4.93 -2.18
N GLU A 47 0.64 -3.90 -1.41
CA GLU A 47 -0.22 -2.78 -1.08
C GLU A 47 0.28 -1.51 -1.77
N ILE A 48 -0.58 -0.83 -2.51
CA ILE A 48 -0.37 0.54 -2.94
C ILE A 48 -1.39 1.41 -2.21
N GLY A 49 -0.91 2.37 -1.40
CA GLY A 49 -1.75 3.32 -0.67
C GLY A 49 -1.66 4.72 -1.28
N LEU A 50 -2.78 5.43 -1.34
CA LEU A 50 -2.84 6.85 -1.69
C LEU A 50 -3.35 7.65 -0.50
N CYS A 51 -2.56 8.60 -0.02
CA CYS A 51 -2.96 9.54 1.01
C CYS A 51 -3.79 10.68 0.40
N HIS A 52 -5.07 10.79 0.78
CA HIS A 52 -5.97 11.82 0.26
C HIS A 52 -5.95 13.12 1.07
N SER A 53 -5.52 13.07 2.33
CA SER A 53 -5.52 14.27 3.17
C SER A 53 -4.58 14.13 4.36
N ASN A 54 -4.07 15.26 4.82
CA ASN A 54 -3.22 15.39 5.99
C ASN A 54 -1.86 14.69 5.86
N SER A 55 -1.18 14.50 6.97
CA SER A 55 0.18 13.98 7.05
C SER A 55 0.37 13.08 8.27
N GLY A 56 1.51 12.43 8.34
CA GLY A 56 1.82 11.55 9.43
C GLY A 56 3.10 10.76 9.23
N THR A 57 3.19 9.65 9.95
CA THR A 57 4.36 8.77 9.93
C THR A 57 3.94 7.33 9.66
N MET A 58 4.66 6.69 8.76
CA MET A 58 4.63 5.24 8.56
C MET A 58 5.92 4.64 9.08
N LYS A 59 5.82 3.60 9.90
CA LYS A 59 6.97 2.89 10.47
C LYS A 59 7.11 1.52 9.85
N PHE A 60 8.31 1.26 9.33
CA PHE A 60 8.75 -0.04 8.85
C PHE A 60 9.75 -0.59 9.86
N TYR A 61 9.36 -1.60 10.65
CA TYR A 61 10.15 -2.05 11.80
C TYR A 61 10.48 -0.90 12.76
N ARG A 62 11.67 -0.32 12.63
CA ARG A 62 12.17 0.77 13.49
C ARG A 62 12.42 2.08 12.72
N GLU A 63 12.21 2.07 11.41
CA GLU A 63 12.49 3.23 10.55
C GLU A 63 11.19 4.00 10.31
N PRO A 64 11.04 5.19 10.91
CA PRO A 64 9.93 6.08 10.62
C PRO A 64 10.18 6.82 9.30
N MET A 65 9.14 6.91 8.48
CA MET A 65 9.12 7.69 7.24
C MET A 65 7.88 8.59 7.25
N SER A 66 8.07 9.87 6.96
CA SER A 66 6.96 10.83 6.89
C SER A 66 6.21 10.69 5.58
N PHE A 67 4.90 10.87 5.63
CA PHE A 67 4.02 10.99 4.46
C PHE A 67 3.16 12.24 4.57
N LYS A 68 2.61 12.70 3.46
CA LYS A 68 1.64 13.78 3.38
C LYS A 68 0.63 13.54 2.27
N GLU A 69 -0.36 14.41 2.20
CA GLU A 69 -1.38 14.41 1.15
C GLU A 69 -0.77 14.32 -0.26
N GLY A 70 -1.29 13.40 -1.04
CA GLY A 70 -0.87 13.10 -2.40
C GLY A 70 0.24 12.07 -2.52
N ASP A 71 0.92 11.71 -1.44
CA ASP A 71 1.95 10.68 -1.47
C ASP A 71 1.35 9.30 -1.73
N VAL A 72 2.08 8.50 -2.46
CA VAL A 72 1.76 7.09 -2.72
C VAL A 72 2.69 6.21 -1.90
N THR A 73 2.13 5.21 -1.24
CA THR A 73 2.91 4.17 -0.57
C THR A 73 2.92 2.90 -1.41
N CYS A 74 4.03 2.15 -1.36
CA CYS A 74 4.13 0.85 -1.99
C CYS A 74 4.79 -0.12 -1.02
N ILE A 75 4.02 -1.08 -0.51
CA ILE A 75 4.44 -1.98 0.56
C ILE A 75 4.38 -3.41 0.06
N PRO A 76 5.54 -4.06 -0.13
CA PRO A 76 5.60 -5.46 -0.53
C PRO A 76 4.95 -6.39 0.50
N ARG A 77 4.53 -7.57 0.03
CA ARG A 77 4.03 -8.64 0.91
C ARG A 77 5.02 -8.94 2.05
N ASN A 78 4.49 -9.27 3.21
CA ASN A 78 5.26 -9.67 4.40
C ASN A 78 6.18 -8.59 4.99
N ILE A 79 6.00 -7.32 4.63
CA ILE A 79 6.74 -6.21 5.24
C ILE A 79 5.95 -5.65 6.43
N PRO A 80 6.44 -5.81 7.67
CA PRO A 80 5.77 -5.27 8.85
C PRO A 80 5.84 -3.74 8.89
N HIS A 81 4.66 -3.13 9.06
CA HIS A 81 4.51 -1.67 9.10
C HIS A 81 3.35 -1.24 10.00
N THR A 82 3.32 0.04 10.32
CA THR A 82 2.19 0.71 10.97
C THR A 82 2.17 2.18 10.58
N THR A 83 0.99 2.77 10.58
CA THR A 83 0.76 4.15 10.16
C THR A 83 0.01 4.90 11.25
N TYR A 84 0.35 6.17 11.48
CA TYR A 84 -0.41 7.09 12.31
C TYR A 84 -0.26 8.51 11.76
N SER A 85 -1.31 9.31 11.93
CA SER A 85 -1.32 10.71 11.50
C SER A 85 -0.56 11.61 12.47
N ASP A 86 -0.26 12.83 12.05
CA ASP A 86 0.30 13.85 12.92
C ASP A 86 -0.69 14.25 14.00
N GLN A 87 -0.18 14.77 15.12
CA GLN A 87 -0.98 15.08 16.29
C GLN A 87 -2.18 15.99 15.95
N GLY A 88 -3.36 15.58 16.37
CA GLY A 88 -4.62 16.29 16.13
C GLY A 88 -5.16 16.11 14.71
N MET A 89 -4.57 15.25 13.88
CA MET A 89 -5.01 15.00 12.51
C MET A 89 -5.56 13.59 12.33
N GLU A 90 -6.37 13.41 11.28
CA GLU A 90 -6.86 12.14 10.81
C GLU A 90 -6.66 12.09 9.29
N SER A 91 -5.72 11.27 8.81
CA SER A 91 -5.47 11.13 7.38
C SER A 91 -6.45 10.15 6.74
N ARG A 92 -6.83 10.41 5.49
CA ARG A 92 -7.72 9.57 4.69
C ARG A 92 -6.93 8.86 3.61
N TRP A 93 -7.30 7.61 3.35
CA TRP A 93 -6.56 6.73 2.47
C TRP A 93 -7.46 5.94 1.54
N SER A 94 -6.90 5.55 0.41
CA SER A 94 -7.37 4.43 -0.41
C SER A 94 -6.23 3.45 -0.63
N TYR A 95 -6.55 2.17 -0.76
CA TYR A 95 -5.55 1.12 -0.93
C TYR A 95 -5.93 0.21 -2.10
N ILE A 96 -4.92 -0.17 -2.88
CA ILE A 96 -4.99 -1.20 -3.91
C ILE A 96 -4.17 -2.38 -3.40
N MET A 97 -4.83 -3.52 -3.16
CA MET A 97 -4.23 -4.76 -2.71
C MET A 97 -4.22 -5.75 -3.86
N PHE A 98 -3.08 -6.31 -4.24
CA PHE A 98 -3.01 -7.30 -5.30
C PHE A 98 -1.80 -8.22 -5.17
N ASP A 99 -1.86 -9.37 -5.85
CA ASP A 99 -0.72 -10.27 -6.02
C ASP A 99 -0.17 -10.11 -7.45
N PRO A 100 1.01 -9.47 -7.61
CA PRO A 100 1.58 -9.25 -8.94
C PRO A 100 1.80 -10.55 -9.73
N ALA A 101 2.19 -11.63 -9.05
CA ALA A 101 2.43 -12.90 -9.72
C ALA A 101 1.14 -13.53 -10.26
N GLN A 102 0.02 -13.35 -9.55
CA GLN A 102 -1.28 -13.80 -10.03
C GLN A 102 -1.83 -12.88 -11.10
N LEU A 103 -1.76 -11.55 -10.89
CA LEU A 103 -2.30 -10.55 -11.81
C LEU A 103 -1.66 -10.64 -13.19
N PHE A 104 -0.34 -10.83 -13.25
CA PHE A 104 0.39 -10.90 -14.51
C PHE A 104 0.47 -12.31 -15.10
N ARG A 105 -0.06 -13.32 -14.41
CA ARG A 105 -0.11 -14.70 -14.92
C ARG A 105 -0.95 -14.74 -16.20
N GLY A 106 -0.34 -15.14 -17.30
CA GLY A 106 -1.01 -15.23 -18.59
C GLY A 106 -0.94 -13.97 -19.48
N LEU A 107 -0.43 -12.84 -18.96
CA LEU A 107 -0.12 -11.69 -19.80
C LEU A 107 1.20 -11.86 -20.55
N PHE A 108 2.08 -12.71 -20.06
CA PHE A 108 3.39 -12.97 -20.65
C PHE A 108 3.45 -14.37 -21.23
N LEU A 109 3.95 -14.47 -22.46
CA LEU A 109 4.06 -15.75 -23.19
C LEU A 109 5.11 -16.69 -22.60
N THR A 110 6.07 -16.15 -21.84
CA THR A 110 7.10 -16.93 -21.15
C THR A 110 7.19 -16.51 -19.69
N PRO A 111 7.53 -17.43 -18.77
CA PRO A 111 7.69 -17.11 -17.35
C PRO A 111 8.70 -15.98 -17.07
N ASP A 112 9.73 -15.84 -17.94
CA ASP A 112 10.80 -14.86 -17.77
C ASP A 112 10.47 -13.48 -18.34
N ALA A 113 9.33 -13.33 -19.04
CA ALA A 113 8.90 -12.07 -19.63
C ALA A 113 8.14 -11.16 -18.62
N GLY A 114 7.79 -11.68 -17.46
CA GLY A 114 7.07 -10.93 -16.41
C GLY A 114 7.95 -9.89 -15.71
N PRO A 115 7.32 -8.99 -14.93
CA PRO A 115 8.06 -8.01 -14.14
C PRO A 115 8.97 -8.72 -13.12
N ASP A 116 10.18 -8.20 -12.96
CA ASP A 116 11.10 -8.69 -11.93
C ASP A 116 10.60 -8.26 -10.53
N LEU A 117 9.90 -9.16 -9.87
CA LEU A 117 9.34 -8.92 -8.54
C LEU A 117 10.42 -8.92 -7.43
N SER A 118 11.65 -9.32 -7.72
CA SER A 118 12.77 -9.27 -6.77
C SER A 118 13.12 -7.84 -6.38
N LEU A 119 12.80 -6.87 -7.25
CA LEU A 119 13.00 -5.44 -7.00
C LEU A 119 12.30 -4.96 -5.72
N PHE A 120 11.19 -5.58 -5.33
CA PHE A 120 10.49 -5.27 -4.07
C PHE A 120 11.19 -5.81 -2.81
N SER A 121 12.25 -6.58 -2.97
CA SER A 121 12.99 -7.19 -1.86
C SER A 121 14.27 -6.45 -1.49
N TYR A 122 14.66 -5.41 -2.23
CA TYR A 122 15.91 -4.69 -1.98
C TYR A 122 15.84 -3.82 -0.72
N ARG A 123 16.94 -3.78 0.04
CA ARG A 123 17.07 -2.99 1.27
C ARG A 123 16.86 -1.48 1.09
N ASN A 124 17.05 -0.97 -0.12
CA ASN A 124 16.90 0.43 -0.47
C ASN A 124 15.55 0.72 -1.15
N TYR A 125 14.57 -0.15 -0.98
CA TYR A 125 13.25 0.05 -1.55
C TYR A 125 12.56 1.26 -0.92
N ARG A 126 12.09 2.17 -1.77
CA ARG A 126 11.42 3.39 -1.34
C ARG A 126 9.93 3.11 -1.14
N HIS A 127 9.53 2.94 0.11
CA HIS A 127 8.13 2.63 0.45
C HIS A 127 7.18 3.81 0.30
N ILE A 128 7.67 5.05 0.37
CA ILE A 128 6.88 6.26 0.18
C ILE A 128 7.41 7.01 -1.03
N LEU A 129 6.52 7.29 -1.98
CA LEU A 129 6.76 8.00 -3.23
C LEU A 129 6.10 9.38 -3.15
N PRO A 130 6.86 10.44 -2.81
CA PRO A 130 6.32 11.78 -2.69
C PRO A 130 5.72 12.29 -4.00
N ARG A 131 4.54 12.90 -3.93
CA ARG A 131 3.84 13.41 -5.11
C ARG A 131 4.69 14.37 -5.93
N GLU A 132 5.48 15.20 -5.29
CA GLU A 132 6.34 16.18 -5.98
C GLU A 132 7.45 15.53 -6.80
N GLU A 133 7.97 14.38 -6.34
CA GLU A 133 9.02 13.63 -7.04
C GLU A 133 8.43 12.65 -8.07
N TYR A 134 7.23 12.12 -7.79
CA TYR A 134 6.57 11.07 -8.59
C TYR A 134 5.12 11.44 -8.96
N PRO A 135 4.87 12.62 -9.59
CA PRO A 135 3.51 13.06 -9.88
C PRO A 135 2.74 12.10 -10.79
N HIS A 136 3.42 11.43 -11.71
CA HIS A 136 2.81 10.45 -12.62
C HIS A 136 2.32 9.19 -11.85
N ILE A 137 3.04 8.75 -10.82
CA ILE A 137 2.59 7.61 -9.99
C ILE A 137 1.34 7.99 -9.21
N HIS A 138 1.29 9.21 -8.65
CA HIS A 138 0.10 9.73 -7.99
C HIS A 138 -1.12 9.68 -8.93
N TYR A 139 -1.00 10.22 -10.14
CA TYR A 139 -2.11 10.27 -11.11
C TYR A 139 -2.54 8.87 -11.58
N LEU A 140 -1.60 7.97 -11.85
CA LEU A 140 -1.91 6.59 -12.21
C LEU A 140 -2.64 5.85 -11.08
N THR A 141 -2.18 5.99 -9.84
CA THR A 141 -2.82 5.38 -8.67
C THR A 141 -4.24 5.89 -8.49
N LEU A 142 -4.44 7.22 -8.61
CA LEU A 142 -5.76 7.84 -8.53
C LEU A 142 -6.68 7.36 -9.65
N SER A 143 -6.17 7.21 -10.88
CA SER A 143 -6.94 6.71 -12.02
C SER A 143 -7.39 5.27 -11.81
N ILE A 144 -6.50 4.39 -11.36
CA ILE A 144 -6.83 2.98 -11.04
C ILE A 144 -7.93 2.92 -9.97
N ILE A 145 -7.80 3.71 -8.90
CA ILE A 145 -8.80 3.74 -7.84
C ILE A 145 -10.18 4.13 -8.41
N ARG A 146 -10.25 5.17 -9.24
CA ARG A 146 -11.51 5.63 -9.87
C ARG A 146 -12.10 4.57 -10.79
N GLU A 147 -11.30 3.97 -11.67
CA GLU A 147 -11.77 2.89 -12.56
C GLU A 147 -12.35 1.71 -11.76
N MET A 148 -11.70 1.36 -10.66
CA MET A 148 -12.15 0.27 -9.79
C MET A 148 -13.40 0.64 -8.97
N GLU A 149 -13.63 1.91 -8.65
CA GLU A 149 -14.86 2.40 -8.01
C GLU A 149 -16.03 2.45 -9.00
N ASP A 150 -15.80 3.01 -10.18
CA ASP A 150 -16.83 3.21 -11.21
C ASP A 150 -17.23 1.90 -11.89
N LYS A 151 -16.30 0.96 -12.03
CA LYS A 151 -16.49 -0.36 -12.66
C LYS A 151 -17.16 -0.27 -14.03
N LEU A 152 -16.72 0.69 -14.84
CA LEU A 152 -17.19 0.81 -16.23
C LEU A 152 -16.85 -0.45 -17.03
N PRO A 153 -17.53 -0.71 -18.19
CA PRO A 153 -17.20 -1.86 -19.02
C PRO A 153 -15.71 -1.92 -19.34
N ASN A 154 -15.09 -3.08 -19.16
CA ASN A 154 -13.67 -3.35 -19.35
C ASN A 154 -12.69 -2.68 -18.35
N TYR A 155 -13.17 -2.22 -17.20
CA TYR A 155 -12.31 -1.60 -16.16
C TYR A 155 -11.10 -2.48 -15.73
N GLN A 156 -11.17 -3.80 -15.95
CA GLN A 156 -10.09 -4.74 -15.65
C GLN A 156 -8.94 -4.74 -16.66
N ILE A 157 -9.11 -4.08 -17.81
CA ILE A 157 -8.12 -4.05 -18.91
C ILE A 157 -7.69 -2.63 -19.31
N CYS A 158 -8.14 -1.62 -18.57
CA CYS A 158 -7.76 -0.21 -18.78
C CYS A 158 -6.42 0.14 -18.14
#